data_df1cf1ed41465b68965c4bd078ed28bf
#
_entry.id   df1cf1ed41465b68965c4bd078ed28bf
#
_cell.length_a   1.000
_cell.length_b   1.000
_cell.length_c   1.000
_cell.angle_alpha   90.00
_cell.angle_beta   90.00
_cell.angle_gamma   90.00
#
_symmetry.space_group_name_H-M   'P 1'
#
loop_
_entity.id
_entity.type
_entity.pdbx_description
1 polymer ?
#
loop_
_entity_poly.entity_id
_entity_poly.type
_entity_poly.pdbx_seq_one_letter_code
_entity_poly.pdbx_strand_id
1 'polypeptide(L)'
;ETGFGTGLNFLGAWQLFEQHAGPDRRLHFVSVEKYPLTRNDLQRALALWPELATYADALLAQYVAVHPGFQRFTLAGGRVSLTLLIGDALEQLPQLDAAIDAWFLDGFAPQRNPQMWCPELFAELARLSHPGTTLGTYCSAGDVRRGLKAAGFSMRRVPGIGRKWEVLKGQFNGPASSAGKPWFARPSWRPAVREALVIGAGLAGCATAASLAARGWQVTLLERHATIAEEASGNPQGVLYLKISAHGTALSRLIVSGFGYTRRLLEQ
;
A
#
# COMPACT_ATOMS: atom_id res chain seq x y z
N GLU A 1 -1.49 2.43 -7.42
CA GLU A 1 -0.52 2.57 -8.53
C GLU A 1 -0.22 1.21 -9.14
N THR A 2 -0.03 1.19 -10.47
CA THR A 2 0.31 -0.01 -11.23
C THR A 2 1.75 0.08 -11.76
N GLY A 3 2.73 -0.05 -10.91
CA GLY A 3 4.14 0.03 -11.28
C GLY A 3 4.86 1.02 -10.37
N PHE A 4 5.50 0.48 -9.33
CA PHE A 4 6.21 1.29 -8.35
C PHE A 4 7.48 1.92 -8.92
N GLY A 5 8.22 1.16 -9.72
CA GLY A 5 9.47 1.61 -10.33
C GLY A 5 10.45 2.16 -9.29
N THR A 6 10.75 3.44 -9.40
CA THR A 6 11.62 4.18 -8.45
C THR A 6 10.85 4.80 -7.27
N GLY A 7 9.53 4.64 -7.19
CA GLY A 7 8.70 5.20 -6.13
C GLY A 7 8.47 6.71 -6.20
N LEU A 8 8.81 7.38 -7.31
CA LEU A 8 8.65 8.83 -7.43
C LEU A 8 7.22 9.30 -7.28
N ASN A 9 6.24 8.57 -7.83
CA ASN A 9 4.83 8.91 -7.65
C ASN A 9 4.42 8.83 -6.18
N PHE A 10 4.92 7.83 -5.44
CA PHE A 10 4.68 7.70 -4.01
C PHE A 10 5.31 8.87 -3.23
N LEU A 11 6.58 9.20 -3.49
CA LEU A 11 7.27 10.29 -2.78
C LEU A 11 6.63 11.64 -3.08
N GLY A 12 6.25 11.88 -4.34
CA GLY A 12 5.52 13.10 -4.72
C GLY A 12 4.13 13.18 -4.09
N ALA A 13 3.40 12.07 -4.05
CA ALA A 13 2.11 12.01 -3.37
C ALA A 13 2.25 12.23 -1.85
N TRP A 14 3.30 11.71 -1.22
CA TRP A 14 3.60 11.94 0.19
C TRP A 14 3.93 13.40 0.45
N GLN A 15 4.80 14.03 -0.34
CA GLN A 15 5.13 15.45 -0.22
C GLN A 15 3.88 16.33 -0.33
N LEU A 16 3.04 16.11 -1.34
CA LEU A 16 1.79 16.85 -1.51
C LEU A 16 0.80 16.59 -0.36
N PHE A 17 0.75 15.38 0.15
CA PHE A 17 -0.08 15.04 1.29
C PHE A 17 0.35 15.84 2.53
N GLU A 18 1.64 15.94 2.82
CA GLU A 18 2.14 16.72 3.96
C GLU A 18 1.86 18.22 3.82
N GLN A 19 1.93 18.75 2.60
CA GLN A 19 1.67 20.15 2.31
C GLN A 19 0.20 20.56 2.43
N HIS A 20 -0.73 19.63 2.14
CA HIS A 20 -2.14 19.98 1.95
C HIS A 20 -3.13 19.25 2.86
N ALA A 21 -2.72 18.13 3.46
CA ALA A 21 -3.63 17.34 4.28
C ALA A 21 -3.60 17.79 5.76
N GLY A 22 -4.79 17.90 6.36
CA GLY A 22 -4.92 18.18 7.78
C GLY A 22 -4.27 17.09 8.66
N PRO A 23 -4.03 17.39 9.96
CA PRO A 23 -3.29 16.52 10.87
C PRO A 23 -3.94 15.15 11.08
N ASP A 24 -5.27 15.07 11.00
CA ASP A 24 -6.03 13.83 11.22
C ASP A 24 -6.12 12.94 9.97
N ARG A 25 -5.62 13.42 8.83
CA ARG A 25 -5.63 12.66 7.58
C ARG A 25 -4.46 11.68 7.51
N ARG A 26 -4.68 10.58 6.78
CA ARG A 26 -3.68 9.53 6.54
C ARG A 26 -3.59 9.23 5.07
N LEU A 27 -2.38 8.99 4.60
CA LEU A 27 -2.11 8.52 3.25
C LEU A 27 -1.86 7.01 3.29
N HIS A 28 -2.68 6.27 2.57
CA HIS A 28 -2.47 4.85 2.29
C HIS A 28 -2.14 4.69 0.82
N PHE A 29 -0.86 4.55 0.49
CA PHE A 29 -0.42 4.33 -0.87
C PHE A 29 -0.23 2.83 -1.11
N VAL A 30 -0.85 2.31 -2.16
CA VAL A 30 -0.71 0.91 -2.58
C VAL A 30 -0.13 0.90 -3.98
N SER A 31 0.95 0.17 -4.19
CA SER A 31 1.58 0.04 -5.50
C SER A 31 1.93 -1.42 -5.80
N VAL A 32 1.74 -1.83 -7.04
CA VAL A 32 2.15 -3.16 -7.52
C VAL A 32 3.49 -3.03 -8.23
N GLU A 33 4.39 -3.98 -7.98
CA GLU A 33 5.68 -4.04 -8.68
C GLU A 33 6.10 -5.49 -8.91
N LYS A 34 6.33 -5.84 -10.17
CA LYS A 34 6.73 -7.21 -10.54
C LYS A 34 8.23 -7.46 -10.37
N TYR A 35 9.03 -6.44 -10.63
CA TYR A 35 10.49 -6.50 -10.63
C TYR A 35 11.08 -5.38 -9.77
N PRO A 36 10.94 -5.49 -8.43
CA PRO A 36 11.39 -4.43 -7.55
C PRO A 36 12.89 -4.18 -7.69
N LEU A 37 13.28 -2.92 -7.67
CA LEU A 37 14.70 -2.53 -7.66
C LEU A 37 15.38 -3.03 -6.39
N THR A 38 16.67 -3.30 -6.49
CA THR A 38 17.49 -3.49 -5.28
C THR A 38 17.54 -2.18 -4.48
N ARG A 39 17.82 -2.27 -3.18
CA ARG A 39 17.97 -1.08 -2.34
C ARG A 39 19.02 -0.11 -2.91
N ASN A 40 20.14 -0.64 -3.41
CA ASN A 40 21.22 0.18 -3.97
C ASN A 40 20.79 0.88 -5.27
N ASP A 41 20.07 0.19 -6.15
CA ASP A 41 19.59 0.79 -7.40
C ASP A 41 18.50 1.82 -7.11
N LEU A 42 17.62 1.56 -6.17
CA LEU A 42 16.61 2.52 -5.72
C LEU A 42 17.26 3.78 -5.14
N GLN A 43 18.27 3.63 -4.29
CA GLN A 43 19.03 4.75 -3.72
C GLN A 43 19.70 5.58 -4.81
N ARG A 44 20.35 4.94 -5.80
CA ARG A 44 20.97 5.63 -6.92
C ARG A 44 19.95 6.40 -7.77
N ALA A 45 18.79 5.81 -8.01
CA ALA A 45 17.73 6.47 -8.77
C ALA A 45 17.14 7.66 -8.02
N LEU A 46 16.90 7.53 -6.72
CA LEU A 46 16.33 8.60 -5.89
C LEU A 46 17.31 9.75 -5.63
N ALA A 47 18.62 9.50 -5.65
CA ALA A 47 19.64 10.56 -5.54
C ALA A 47 19.57 11.60 -6.67
N LEU A 48 18.87 11.32 -7.77
CA LEU A 48 18.64 12.29 -8.85
C LEU A 48 17.58 13.35 -8.49
N TRP A 49 16.91 13.22 -7.34
CA TRP A 49 15.80 14.08 -6.91
C TRP A 49 16.07 14.64 -5.51
N PRO A 50 17.01 15.58 -5.36
CA PRO A 50 17.42 16.12 -4.06
C PRO A 50 16.26 16.79 -3.30
N GLU A 51 15.25 17.31 -3.99
CA GLU A 51 14.05 17.90 -3.41
C GLU A 51 13.16 16.88 -2.70
N LEU A 52 13.34 15.59 -2.95
CA LEU A 52 12.63 14.48 -2.29
C LEU A 52 13.53 13.72 -1.31
N ALA A 53 14.74 14.19 -1.03
CA ALA A 53 15.74 13.44 -0.25
C ALA A 53 15.21 12.97 1.10
N THR A 54 14.55 13.83 1.87
CA THR A 54 13.99 13.46 3.20
C THR A 54 13.00 12.28 3.12
N TYR A 55 12.15 12.27 2.10
CA TYR A 55 11.18 11.18 1.88
C TYR A 55 11.86 9.92 1.36
N ALA A 56 12.85 10.09 0.49
CA ALA A 56 13.65 8.99 -0.06
C ALA A 56 14.44 8.28 1.03
N ASP A 57 15.10 9.01 1.93
CA ASP A 57 15.86 8.46 3.04
C ASP A 57 14.96 7.67 4.00
N ALA A 58 13.79 8.20 4.32
CA ALA A 58 12.80 7.51 5.17
C ALA A 58 12.29 6.21 4.50
N LEU A 59 12.05 6.20 3.19
CA LEU A 59 11.69 5.00 2.45
C LEU A 59 12.86 3.99 2.45
N LEU A 60 14.07 4.43 2.12
CA LEU A 60 15.26 3.58 2.03
C LEU A 60 15.64 2.96 3.37
N ALA A 61 15.40 3.64 4.48
CA ALA A 61 15.61 3.10 5.82
C ALA A 61 14.80 1.82 6.06
N GLN A 62 13.58 1.75 5.52
CA GLN A 62 12.70 0.59 5.65
C GLN A 62 12.75 -0.39 4.46
N TYR A 63 13.36 -0.01 3.34
CA TYR A 63 13.44 -0.83 2.12
C TYR A 63 14.60 -1.84 2.23
N VAL A 64 14.52 -2.77 3.18
CA VAL A 64 15.66 -3.62 3.55
C VAL A 64 15.59 -4.99 2.86
N ALA A 65 14.45 -5.64 2.86
CA ALA A 65 14.28 -6.98 2.29
C ALA A 65 12.95 -7.06 1.55
N VAL A 66 12.99 -6.84 0.24
CA VAL A 66 11.81 -6.93 -0.60
C VAL A 66 11.64 -8.36 -1.09
N HIS A 67 10.49 -8.96 -0.82
CA HIS A 67 10.14 -10.34 -1.18
C HIS A 67 8.74 -10.39 -1.80
N PRO A 68 8.38 -11.44 -2.55
CA PRO A 68 7.05 -11.57 -3.15
C PRO A 68 5.91 -11.46 -2.13
N GLY A 69 4.79 -10.90 -2.57
CA GLY A 69 3.59 -10.70 -1.78
C GLY A 69 3.45 -9.31 -1.18
N PHE A 70 2.62 -9.18 -0.15
CA PHE A 70 2.28 -7.90 0.46
C PHE A 70 3.34 -7.46 1.46
N GLN A 71 3.81 -6.23 1.31
CA GLN A 71 4.77 -5.60 2.22
C GLN A 71 4.29 -4.23 2.65
N ARG A 72 4.23 -4.01 3.96
CA ARG A 72 3.78 -2.76 4.56
C ARG A 72 4.98 -1.98 5.13
N PHE A 73 5.06 -0.72 4.75
CA PHE A 73 5.97 0.28 5.28
C PHE A 73 5.15 1.30 6.04
N THR A 74 5.58 1.64 7.25
CA THR A 74 4.92 2.63 8.11
C THR A 74 5.84 3.83 8.28
N LEU A 75 5.40 4.98 7.81
CA LEU A 75 6.22 6.18 7.64
C LEU A 75 5.54 7.37 8.32
N ALA A 76 6.28 8.45 8.54
CA ALA A 76 5.78 9.69 9.15
C ALA A 76 4.96 9.45 10.43
N GLY A 77 5.51 8.66 11.37
CA GLY A 77 4.82 8.33 12.62
C GLY A 77 3.47 7.61 12.43
N GLY A 78 3.31 6.86 11.34
CA GLY A 78 2.08 6.14 11.01
C GLY A 78 1.05 6.96 10.23
N ARG A 79 1.33 8.22 9.89
CA ARG A 79 0.44 9.04 9.05
C ARG A 79 0.50 8.62 7.57
N VAL A 80 1.61 8.07 7.13
CA VAL A 80 1.82 7.58 5.76
C VAL A 80 2.11 6.08 5.81
N SER A 81 1.44 5.32 4.98
CA SER A 81 1.75 3.92 4.78
C SER A 81 1.88 3.60 3.29
N LEU A 82 2.94 2.87 2.95
CA LEU A 82 3.11 2.27 1.64
C LEU A 82 2.87 0.77 1.76
N THR A 83 2.03 0.22 0.90
CA THR A 83 1.88 -1.23 0.72
C THR A 83 2.39 -1.58 -0.67
N LEU A 84 3.51 -2.28 -0.74
CA LEU A 84 4.02 -2.84 -2.00
C LEU A 84 3.46 -4.25 -2.18
N LEU A 85 2.84 -4.49 -3.31
CA LEU A 85 2.36 -5.77 -3.78
C LEU A 85 3.41 -6.30 -4.77
N ILE A 86 4.34 -7.12 -4.29
CA ILE A 86 5.44 -7.63 -5.12
C ILE A 86 4.98 -8.87 -5.87
N GLY A 87 4.87 -8.74 -7.19
CA GLY A 87 4.40 -9.78 -8.10
C GLY A 87 3.60 -9.22 -9.29
N ASP A 88 3.04 -10.12 -10.06
CA ASP A 88 2.21 -9.75 -11.20
C ASP A 88 0.93 -9.04 -10.77
N ALA A 89 0.56 -7.96 -11.47
CA ALA A 89 -0.60 -7.15 -11.12
C ALA A 89 -1.91 -7.94 -11.16
N LEU A 90 -2.07 -8.83 -12.14
CA LEU A 90 -3.25 -9.68 -12.27
C LEU A 90 -3.35 -10.78 -11.21
N GLU A 91 -2.23 -11.08 -10.52
CA GLU A 91 -2.21 -12.01 -9.39
C GLU A 91 -2.38 -11.28 -8.05
N GLN A 92 -1.83 -10.09 -7.93
CA GLN A 92 -1.80 -9.36 -6.66
C GLN A 92 -3.07 -8.54 -6.39
N LEU A 93 -3.58 -7.83 -7.40
CA LEU A 93 -4.76 -6.98 -7.23
C LEU A 93 -6.02 -7.75 -6.82
N PRO A 94 -6.31 -8.95 -7.34
CA PRO A 94 -7.44 -9.75 -6.87
C PRO A 94 -7.41 -10.10 -5.38
N GLN A 95 -6.23 -10.09 -4.76
CA GLN A 95 -6.05 -10.35 -3.32
C GLN A 95 -6.25 -9.08 -2.47
N LEU A 96 -6.29 -7.90 -3.10
CA LEU A 96 -6.50 -6.63 -2.41
C LEU A 96 -8.01 -6.39 -2.21
N ASP A 97 -8.38 -6.03 -0.99
CA ASP A 97 -9.68 -5.49 -0.66
C ASP A 97 -9.51 -4.05 -0.18
N ALA A 98 -9.88 -3.09 -1.04
CA ALA A 98 -9.73 -1.66 -0.79
C ALA A 98 -10.79 -0.87 -1.56
N ALA A 99 -11.02 0.37 -1.14
CA ALA A 99 -11.72 1.39 -1.90
C ALA A 99 -10.70 2.50 -2.22
N ILE A 100 -10.30 2.59 -3.46
CA ILE A 100 -9.23 3.48 -3.93
C ILE A 100 -9.82 4.84 -4.30
N ASP A 101 -9.23 5.92 -3.79
CA ASP A 101 -9.63 7.29 -4.10
C ASP A 101 -8.98 7.82 -5.39
N ALA A 102 -7.73 7.41 -5.66
CA ALA A 102 -6.98 7.87 -6.84
C ALA A 102 -6.06 6.79 -7.40
N TRP A 103 -6.06 6.62 -8.72
CA TRP A 103 -5.20 5.72 -9.46
C TRP A 103 -4.08 6.47 -10.17
N PHE A 104 -2.85 6.04 -9.94
CA PHE A 104 -1.70 6.30 -10.80
C PHE A 104 -1.51 5.08 -11.70
N LEU A 105 -1.94 5.18 -12.95
CA LEU A 105 -1.79 4.10 -13.91
C LEU A 105 -0.47 4.29 -14.66
N ASP A 106 0.56 3.70 -14.12
CA ASP A 106 1.93 3.78 -14.59
C ASP A 106 2.46 2.40 -15.01
N GLY A 107 3.66 2.36 -15.54
CA GLY A 107 4.32 1.17 -16.05
C GLY A 107 4.89 1.40 -17.46
N PHE A 108 5.40 0.34 -18.10
CA PHE A 108 5.92 0.44 -19.46
C PHE A 108 4.80 0.64 -20.48
N ALA A 109 5.16 1.24 -21.63
CA ALA A 109 4.22 1.48 -22.72
C ALA A 109 3.50 0.19 -23.16
N PRO A 110 2.24 0.26 -23.66
CA PRO A 110 1.44 -0.91 -24.00
C PRO A 110 2.13 -1.90 -24.98
N GLN A 111 2.97 -1.38 -25.88
CA GLN A 111 3.72 -2.22 -26.82
C GLN A 111 4.83 -3.04 -26.14
N ARG A 112 5.33 -2.59 -24.99
CA ARG A 112 6.39 -3.26 -24.20
C ARG A 112 5.83 -4.15 -23.10
N ASN A 113 4.69 -3.80 -22.57
CA ASN A 113 4.03 -4.54 -21.50
C ASN A 113 2.49 -4.54 -21.67
N PRO A 114 1.97 -5.29 -22.65
CA PRO A 114 0.52 -5.29 -22.92
C PRO A 114 -0.33 -5.81 -21.75
N GLN A 115 0.24 -6.65 -20.90
CA GLN A 115 -0.46 -7.21 -19.73
C GLN A 115 -0.87 -6.13 -18.70
N MET A 116 -0.14 -5.02 -18.65
CA MET A 116 -0.48 -3.87 -17.78
C MET A 116 -1.57 -2.96 -18.37
N TRP A 117 -2.10 -3.29 -19.55
CA TRP A 117 -3.08 -2.46 -20.30
C TRP A 117 -4.23 -3.31 -20.86
N CYS A 118 -4.50 -4.45 -20.25
CA CYS A 118 -5.52 -5.39 -20.67
C CYS A 118 -6.88 -5.14 -19.98
N PRO A 119 -7.99 -5.67 -20.54
CA PRO A 119 -9.31 -5.55 -19.95
C PRO A 119 -9.42 -6.11 -18.52
N GLU A 120 -8.70 -7.19 -18.23
CA GLU A 120 -8.69 -7.85 -16.92
C GLU A 120 -8.11 -6.91 -15.84
N LEU A 121 -7.03 -6.19 -16.17
CA LEU A 121 -6.49 -5.19 -15.25
C LEU A 121 -7.49 -4.05 -15.05
N PHE A 122 -8.12 -3.56 -16.11
CA PHE A 122 -9.09 -2.46 -15.99
C PHE A 122 -10.34 -2.89 -15.19
N ALA A 123 -10.74 -4.16 -15.27
CA ALA A 123 -11.80 -4.70 -14.42
C ALA A 123 -11.40 -4.69 -12.93
N GLU A 124 -10.15 -5.03 -12.59
CA GLU A 124 -9.64 -4.94 -11.23
C GLU A 124 -9.55 -3.49 -10.72
N LEU A 125 -9.14 -2.55 -11.57
CA LEU A 125 -9.19 -1.12 -11.22
C LEU A 125 -10.63 -0.69 -10.90
N ALA A 126 -11.59 -1.09 -11.73
CA ALA A 126 -13.01 -0.78 -11.51
C ALA A 126 -13.53 -1.42 -10.22
N ARG A 127 -13.19 -2.69 -9.96
CA ARG A 127 -13.59 -3.41 -8.73
C ARG A 127 -13.12 -2.71 -7.47
N LEU A 128 -11.92 -2.16 -7.49
CA LEU A 128 -11.31 -1.45 -6.35
C LEU A 128 -11.69 0.03 -6.27
N SER A 129 -12.46 0.54 -7.26
CA SER A 129 -12.89 1.94 -7.31
C SER A 129 -14.28 2.12 -6.71
N HIS A 130 -14.55 3.34 -6.28
CA HIS A 130 -15.89 3.83 -5.92
C HIS A 130 -16.28 5.01 -6.80
N PRO A 131 -17.57 5.40 -6.89
CA PRO A 131 -17.98 6.58 -7.62
C PRO A 131 -17.16 7.80 -7.16
N GLY A 132 -16.54 8.48 -8.11
CA GLY A 132 -15.67 9.62 -7.83
C GLY A 132 -14.17 9.31 -7.79
N THR A 133 -13.75 8.04 -7.74
CA THR A 133 -12.33 7.66 -7.84
C THR A 133 -11.69 8.30 -9.06
N THR A 134 -10.60 9.01 -8.86
CA THR A 134 -9.86 9.67 -9.95
C THR A 134 -8.80 8.75 -10.55
N LEU A 135 -8.42 9.00 -11.80
CA LEU A 135 -7.35 8.24 -12.48
C LEU A 135 -6.49 9.18 -13.32
N GLY A 136 -5.19 9.00 -13.22
CA GLY A 136 -4.19 9.65 -14.07
C GLY A 136 -3.27 8.62 -14.73
N THR A 137 -2.94 8.84 -16.01
CA THR A 137 -1.94 8.06 -16.71
C THR A 137 -1.22 8.85 -17.78
N TYR A 138 0.07 8.60 -17.91
CA TYR A 138 0.87 9.17 -18.99
C TYR A 138 0.52 8.59 -20.37
N CYS A 139 -0.14 7.45 -20.40
CA CYS A 139 -0.45 6.73 -21.65
C CYS A 139 -1.71 7.30 -22.29
N SER A 140 -1.56 7.93 -23.46
CA SER A 140 -2.68 8.51 -24.23
C SER A 140 -3.20 7.58 -25.36
N ALA A 141 -2.77 6.32 -25.41
CA ALA A 141 -3.15 5.35 -26.44
C ALA A 141 -4.68 5.16 -26.52
N GLY A 142 -5.18 5.08 -27.74
CA GLY A 142 -6.62 4.94 -28.00
C GLY A 142 -7.24 3.70 -27.38
N ASP A 143 -6.53 2.57 -27.42
CA ASP A 143 -7.00 1.29 -26.85
C ASP A 143 -7.10 1.38 -25.32
N VAL A 144 -6.10 1.95 -24.66
CA VAL A 144 -6.13 2.18 -23.22
C VAL A 144 -7.33 3.06 -22.82
N ARG A 145 -7.55 4.15 -23.56
CA ARG A 145 -8.70 5.02 -23.31
C ARG A 145 -10.03 4.30 -23.50
N ARG A 146 -10.16 3.48 -24.55
CA ARG A 146 -11.38 2.70 -24.81
C ARG A 146 -11.60 1.65 -23.73
N GLY A 147 -10.55 0.90 -23.36
CA GLY A 147 -10.63 -0.12 -22.32
C GLY A 147 -11.03 0.45 -20.95
N LEU A 148 -10.44 1.57 -20.53
CA LEU A 148 -10.83 2.25 -19.30
C LEU A 148 -12.27 2.76 -19.34
N LYS A 149 -12.74 3.27 -20.50
CA LYS A 149 -14.15 3.66 -20.65
C LYS A 149 -15.08 2.46 -20.54
N ALA A 150 -14.75 1.33 -21.14
CA ALA A 150 -15.51 0.10 -21.02
C ALA A 150 -15.58 -0.42 -19.57
N ALA A 151 -14.54 -0.16 -18.78
CA ALA A 151 -14.50 -0.50 -17.36
C ALA A 151 -15.24 0.51 -16.44
N GLY A 152 -15.85 1.57 -17.00
CA GLY A 152 -16.68 2.52 -16.23
C GLY A 152 -16.01 3.84 -15.88
N PHE A 153 -14.82 4.13 -16.42
CA PHE A 153 -14.15 5.42 -16.23
C PHE A 153 -14.54 6.40 -17.33
N SER A 154 -14.90 7.64 -16.96
CA SER A 154 -14.95 8.76 -17.91
C SER A 154 -13.54 9.27 -18.15
N MET A 155 -13.05 9.22 -19.39
CA MET A 155 -11.68 9.56 -19.75
C MET A 155 -11.61 10.80 -20.64
N ARG A 156 -10.73 11.73 -20.30
CA ARG A 156 -10.43 12.93 -21.10
C ARG A 156 -8.93 13.07 -21.33
N ARG A 157 -8.56 13.61 -22.48
CA ARG A 157 -7.21 14.06 -22.76
C ARG A 157 -7.00 15.43 -22.13
N VAL A 158 -5.83 15.64 -21.56
CA VAL A 158 -5.38 16.92 -21.04
C VAL A 158 -3.95 17.19 -21.51
N PRO A 159 -3.53 18.46 -21.58
CA PRO A 159 -2.15 18.80 -21.90
C PRO A 159 -1.18 18.01 -21.02
N GLY A 160 -0.13 17.48 -21.62
CA GLY A 160 0.93 16.79 -20.92
C GLY A 160 1.89 17.75 -20.23
N ILE A 161 2.92 17.20 -19.60
CA ILE A 161 3.99 17.95 -18.92
C ILE A 161 5.32 17.64 -19.60
N GLY A 162 6.15 18.66 -19.79
CA GLY A 162 7.46 18.54 -20.42
C GLY A 162 7.35 18.14 -21.89
N ARG A 163 7.96 17.00 -22.25
CA ARG A 163 7.94 16.47 -23.61
C ARG A 163 6.69 15.69 -24.00
N LYS A 164 5.77 15.48 -23.06
CA LYS A 164 4.50 14.78 -23.33
C LYS A 164 3.47 15.75 -23.86
N TRP A 165 2.95 15.46 -25.05
CA TRP A 165 1.93 16.29 -25.69
C TRP A 165 0.59 16.20 -24.97
N GLU A 166 0.16 14.97 -24.64
CA GLU A 166 -1.11 14.67 -23.96
C GLU A 166 -0.94 13.56 -22.95
N VAL A 167 -1.72 13.64 -21.89
CA VAL A 167 -1.94 12.59 -20.89
C VAL A 167 -3.44 12.34 -20.70
N LEU A 168 -3.81 11.21 -20.11
CA LEU A 168 -5.20 10.94 -19.80
C LEU A 168 -5.48 11.17 -18.31
N LYS A 169 -6.60 11.83 -18.04
CA LYS A 169 -7.23 11.87 -16.71
C LYS A 169 -8.64 11.28 -16.81
N GLY A 170 -9.07 10.64 -15.73
CA GLY A 170 -10.39 10.03 -15.66
C GLY A 170 -10.99 10.03 -14.29
N GLN A 171 -12.25 9.67 -14.24
CA GLN A 171 -13.02 9.47 -13.02
C GLN A 171 -13.91 8.25 -13.19
N PHE A 172 -13.99 7.42 -12.16
CA PHE A 172 -14.87 6.27 -12.16
C PHE A 172 -16.30 6.70 -11.86
N ASN A 173 -17.23 6.27 -12.71
CA ASN A 173 -18.66 6.57 -12.62
C ASN A 173 -19.51 5.28 -12.51
N GLY A 174 -18.85 4.12 -12.48
CA GLY A 174 -19.54 2.85 -12.28
C GLY A 174 -20.05 2.69 -10.84
N PRO A 175 -20.90 1.70 -10.58
CA PRO A 175 -21.32 1.38 -9.24
C PRO A 175 -20.13 0.91 -8.40
N ALA A 176 -20.17 1.19 -7.09
CA ALA A 176 -19.23 0.56 -6.17
C ALA A 176 -19.40 -0.96 -6.24
N SER A 177 -18.27 -1.68 -6.26
CA SER A 177 -18.31 -3.15 -6.24
C SER A 177 -19.03 -3.60 -4.97
N SER A 178 -20.05 -4.43 -5.10
CA SER A 178 -20.62 -5.13 -3.96
C SER A 178 -19.56 -6.09 -3.41
N ALA A 179 -19.34 -6.05 -2.11
CA ALA A 179 -18.48 -7.00 -1.44
C ALA A 179 -18.82 -8.42 -1.89
N GLY A 180 -17.81 -9.24 -2.14
CA GLY A 180 -17.99 -10.65 -2.50
C GLY A 180 -18.86 -11.43 -1.51
N LYS A 181 -18.46 -12.63 -1.15
CA LYS A 181 -19.22 -13.44 -0.19
C LYS A 181 -19.45 -12.68 1.14
N PRO A 182 -20.64 -12.74 1.74
CA PRO A 182 -21.01 -11.94 2.93
C PRO A 182 -20.04 -12.04 4.10
N TRP A 183 -19.39 -13.19 4.27
CA TRP A 183 -18.41 -13.41 5.36
C TRP A 183 -17.06 -12.72 5.15
N PHE A 184 -16.81 -12.19 3.96
CA PHE A 184 -15.67 -11.32 3.68
C PHE A 184 -16.04 -9.83 3.69
N ALA A 185 -17.35 -9.52 3.86
CA ALA A 185 -17.80 -8.15 3.91
C ALA A 185 -17.18 -7.43 5.11
N ARG A 186 -16.61 -6.27 4.89
CA ARG A 186 -16.14 -5.42 5.99
C ARG A 186 -17.33 -4.83 6.72
N PRO A 187 -17.30 -4.81 8.04
CA PRO A 187 -18.31 -4.07 8.79
C PRO A 187 -18.31 -2.61 8.35
N SER A 188 -19.47 -2.07 8.05
CA SER A 188 -19.64 -0.64 7.73
C SER A 188 -19.53 0.25 8.98
N TRP A 189 -19.31 -0.35 10.14
CA TRP A 189 -19.21 0.34 11.40
C TRP A 189 -18.00 1.28 11.43
N ARG A 190 -18.28 2.55 11.69
CA ARG A 190 -17.29 3.57 11.97
C ARG A 190 -17.58 4.10 13.36
N PRO A 191 -16.73 3.82 14.36
CA PRO A 191 -16.97 4.29 15.72
C PRO A 191 -16.93 5.81 15.75
N ALA A 192 -17.91 6.42 16.42
CA ALA A 192 -17.90 7.85 16.69
C ALA A 192 -16.75 8.22 17.64
N VAL A 193 -16.40 7.31 18.56
CA VAL A 193 -15.28 7.42 19.49
C VAL A 193 -14.29 6.30 19.19
N ARG A 194 -13.02 6.64 19.09
CA ARG A 194 -11.94 5.69 18.81
C ARG A 194 -11.32 5.22 20.12
N GLU A 195 -12.04 4.38 20.85
CA GLU A 195 -11.58 3.74 22.07
C GLU A 195 -11.40 2.25 21.86
N ALA A 196 -10.36 1.67 22.45
CA ALA A 196 -10.08 0.25 22.38
C ALA A 196 -9.57 -0.26 23.74
N LEU A 197 -10.07 -1.43 24.12
CA LEU A 197 -9.56 -2.18 25.25
C LEU A 197 -8.78 -3.39 24.72
N VAL A 198 -7.51 -3.49 25.12
CA VAL A 198 -6.64 -4.63 24.78
C VAL A 198 -6.37 -5.41 26.06
N ILE A 199 -6.64 -6.73 26.03
CA ILE A 199 -6.46 -7.62 27.18
C ILE A 199 -5.20 -8.46 26.96
N GLY A 200 -4.25 -8.35 27.90
CA GLY A 200 -2.96 -9.00 27.92
C GLY A 200 -1.85 -8.12 27.32
N ALA A 201 -0.81 -7.84 28.12
CA ALA A 201 0.33 -7.01 27.77
C ALA A 201 1.58 -7.83 27.39
N GLY A 202 1.40 -8.96 26.72
CA GLY A 202 2.47 -9.67 26.02
C GLY A 202 2.82 -8.97 24.70
N LEU A 203 3.75 -9.52 23.91
CA LEU A 203 4.20 -8.97 22.61
C LEU A 203 3.04 -8.64 21.69
N ALA A 204 2.05 -9.55 21.56
CA ALA A 204 0.90 -9.34 20.67
C ALA A 204 0.01 -8.18 21.14
N GLY A 205 -0.29 -8.10 22.45
CA GLY A 205 -1.12 -7.05 23.01
C GLY A 205 -0.43 -5.69 22.93
N CYS A 206 0.84 -5.60 23.29
CA CYS A 206 1.62 -4.37 23.17
C CYS A 206 1.72 -3.88 21.72
N ALA A 207 2.00 -4.77 20.76
CA ALA A 207 2.06 -4.43 19.35
C ALA A 207 0.70 -3.95 18.80
N THR A 208 -0.39 -4.59 19.24
CA THR A 208 -1.76 -4.18 18.89
C THR A 208 -2.09 -2.81 19.47
N ALA A 209 -1.83 -2.61 20.75
CA ALA A 209 -2.06 -1.33 21.43
C ALA A 209 -1.27 -0.19 20.77
N ALA A 210 0.02 -0.39 20.51
CA ALA A 210 0.87 0.58 19.82
C ALA A 210 0.33 0.89 18.39
N SER A 211 -0.08 -0.14 17.66
CA SER A 211 -0.64 0.02 16.32
C SER A 211 -1.96 0.81 16.31
N LEU A 212 -2.82 0.60 17.29
CA LEU A 212 -4.07 1.35 17.44
C LEU A 212 -3.78 2.80 17.86
N ALA A 213 -2.92 3.01 18.85
CA ALA A 213 -2.53 4.34 19.32
C ALA A 213 -1.92 5.18 18.19
N ALA A 214 -1.02 4.60 17.39
CA ALA A 214 -0.46 5.25 16.21
C ALA A 214 -1.53 5.65 15.17
N ARG A 215 -2.72 5.05 15.23
CA ARG A 215 -3.88 5.39 14.39
C ARG A 215 -4.87 6.34 15.05
N GLY A 216 -4.51 6.92 16.19
CA GLY A 216 -5.32 7.89 16.92
C GLY A 216 -6.46 7.25 17.74
N TRP A 217 -6.31 5.99 18.15
CA TRP A 217 -7.20 5.37 19.12
C TRP A 217 -6.72 5.66 20.54
N GLN A 218 -7.64 5.93 21.43
CA GLN A 218 -7.39 5.90 22.87
C GLN A 218 -7.41 4.42 23.31
N VAL A 219 -6.26 3.93 23.77
CA VAL A 219 -6.11 2.50 24.07
C VAL A 219 -5.90 2.30 25.56
N THR A 220 -6.74 1.44 26.14
CA THR A 220 -6.54 0.92 27.50
C THR A 220 -6.00 -0.50 27.38
N LEU A 221 -4.80 -0.74 27.93
CA LEU A 221 -4.16 -2.05 27.98
C LEU A 221 -4.31 -2.62 29.39
N LEU A 222 -4.98 -3.77 29.49
CA LEU A 222 -5.14 -4.49 30.77
C LEU A 222 -4.19 -5.67 30.82
N GLU A 223 -3.48 -5.79 31.97
CA GLU A 223 -2.62 -6.92 32.26
C GLU A 223 -2.97 -7.47 33.65
N ARG A 224 -2.92 -8.78 33.79
CA ARG A 224 -3.21 -9.44 35.09
C ARG A 224 -2.03 -9.41 36.07
N HIS A 225 -0.82 -9.27 35.53
CA HIS A 225 0.41 -9.17 36.32
C HIS A 225 0.76 -7.72 36.63
N ALA A 226 1.69 -7.53 37.56
CA ALA A 226 2.13 -6.20 37.97
C ALA A 226 2.92 -5.48 36.86
N THR A 227 3.59 -6.22 35.99
CA THR A 227 4.35 -5.69 34.87
C THR A 227 3.96 -6.35 33.55
N ILE A 228 4.39 -5.76 32.43
CA ILE A 228 4.13 -6.33 31.09
C ILE A 228 5.05 -7.52 30.81
N ALA A 229 4.64 -8.39 29.93
CA ALA A 229 5.43 -9.51 29.38
C ALA A 229 5.94 -10.52 30.42
N GLU A 230 5.23 -10.78 31.50
CA GLU A 230 5.66 -11.73 32.56
C GLU A 230 5.44 -13.21 32.22
N GLU A 231 4.74 -13.54 31.12
CA GLU A 231 4.52 -14.94 30.73
C GLU A 231 5.40 -15.36 29.52
N ALA A 232 4.81 -15.99 28.51
CA ALA A 232 5.54 -16.47 27.34
C ALA A 232 6.35 -15.38 26.61
N SER A 233 5.94 -14.11 26.76
CA SER A 233 6.66 -12.95 26.23
C SER A 233 7.77 -12.43 27.12
N GLY A 234 7.96 -12.98 28.31
CA GLY A 234 8.93 -12.54 29.30
C GLY A 234 10.32 -13.18 29.16
N ASN A 235 10.58 -13.92 28.10
CA ASN A 235 11.92 -14.46 27.86
C ASN A 235 12.95 -13.34 27.70
N PRO A 236 14.07 -13.37 28.45
CA PRO A 236 15.13 -12.37 28.34
C PRO A 236 15.71 -12.24 26.93
N GLN A 237 15.62 -13.30 26.15
CA GLN A 237 16.11 -13.36 24.77
C GLN A 237 15.03 -13.97 23.87
N GLY A 238 14.55 -13.17 22.92
CA GLY A 238 13.66 -13.62 21.85
C GLY A 238 14.43 -13.76 20.54
N VAL A 239 14.06 -14.74 19.71
CA VAL A 239 14.61 -14.91 18.38
C VAL A 239 13.52 -14.68 17.35
N LEU A 240 13.68 -13.66 16.53
CA LEU A 240 12.85 -13.50 15.33
C LEU A 240 13.39 -14.45 14.25
N TYR A 241 12.69 -15.54 14.00
CA TYR A 241 13.09 -16.52 12.98
C TYR A 241 11.99 -16.75 11.97
N LEU A 242 12.38 -17.23 10.80
CA LEU A 242 11.50 -17.49 9.68
C LEU A 242 11.48 -18.99 9.37
N LYS A 243 10.33 -19.63 9.58
CA LYS A 243 10.10 -21.01 9.14
C LYS A 243 9.38 -21.00 7.80
N ILE A 244 10.12 -21.24 6.72
CA ILE A 244 9.58 -21.27 5.36
C ILE A 244 9.25 -22.70 4.97
N SER A 245 8.05 -22.94 4.42
CA SER A 245 7.72 -24.17 3.73
C SER A 245 8.36 -24.17 2.34
N ALA A 246 8.76 -25.35 1.86
CA ALA A 246 9.21 -25.54 0.47
C ALA A 246 8.10 -25.20 -0.55
N HIS A 247 6.85 -25.16 -0.11
CA HIS A 247 5.69 -24.82 -0.95
C HIS A 247 5.16 -23.43 -0.58
N GLY A 248 4.89 -22.60 -1.58
CA GLY A 248 4.37 -21.23 -1.44
C GLY A 248 2.92 -21.16 -0.92
N THR A 249 2.66 -21.72 0.26
CA THR A 249 1.32 -21.72 0.88
C THR A 249 0.89 -20.31 1.35
N ALA A 250 -0.40 -20.09 1.54
CA ALA A 250 -0.91 -18.85 2.10
C ALA A 250 -0.30 -18.55 3.49
N LEU A 251 -0.09 -19.59 4.31
CA LEU A 251 0.56 -19.47 5.62
C LEU A 251 2.02 -19.02 5.48
N SER A 252 2.78 -19.61 4.54
CA SER A 252 4.17 -19.19 4.29
C SER A 252 4.26 -17.73 3.87
N ARG A 253 3.35 -17.27 3.00
CA ARG A 253 3.28 -15.86 2.58
C ARG A 253 2.97 -14.93 3.76
N LEU A 254 2.03 -15.31 4.62
CA LEU A 254 1.70 -14.55 5.83
C LEU A 254 2.91 -14.45 6.78
N ILE A 255 3.59 -15.58 7.03
CA ILE A 255 4.77 -15.62 7.91
C ILE A 255 5.90 -14.74 7.36
N VAL A 256 6.21 -14.83 6.05
CA VAL A 256 7.24 -14.00 5.41
C VAL A 256 6.88 -12.51 5.48
N SER A 257 5.63 -12.17 5.20
CA SER A 257 5.13 -10.79 5.29
C SER A 257 5.21 -10.24 6.71
N GLY A 258 4.77 -11.03 7.69
CA GLY A 258 4.84 -10.68 9.12
C GLY A 258 6.29 -10.53 9.61
N PHE A 259 7.19 -11.42 9.20
CA PHE A 259 8.62 -11.31 9.51
C PHE A 259 9.22 -10.00 9.00
N GLY A 260 9.00 -9.68 7.72
CA GLY A 260 9.49 -8.44 7.13
C GLY A 260 8.92 -7.20 7.81
N TYR A 261 7.64 -7.22 8.20
CA TYR A 261 7.01 -6.14 8.96
C TYR A 261 7.63 -5.99 10.34
N THR A 262 7.76 -7.09 11.10
CA THR A 262 8.35 -7.08 12.45
C THR A 262 9.79 -6.61 12.43
N ARG A 263 10.59 -7.06 11.47
CA ARG A 263 11.96 -6.59 11.31
C ARG A 263 12.03 -5.08 11.12
N ARG A 264 11.23 -4.52 10.23
CA ARG A 264 11.17 -3.05 10.04
C ARG A 264 10.71 -2.30 11.29
N LEU A 265 9.82 -2.90 12.08
CA LEU A 265 9.36 -2.31 13.33
C LEU A 265 10.46 -2.27 14.40
N LEU A 266 11.33 -3.28 14.44
CA LEU A 266 12.44 -3.36 15.40
C LEU A 266 13.65 -2.51 15.02
N GLU A 267 13.77 -2.13 13.75
CA GLU A 267 14.85 -1.28 13.22
C GLU A 267 14.50 0.22 13.25
N GLN A 268 13.30 0.61 13.70
CA GLN A 268 12.87 2.01 13.91
C GLN A 268 13.30 2.51 15.29
#